data_c5b29c212dfd171129984bf07f8f25aa
#
_entry.id   c5b29c212dfd171129984bf07f8f25aa
#
_cell.length_a   1.000
_cell.length_b   1.000
_cell.length_c   1.000
_cell.angle_alpha   90.00
_cell.angle_beta   90.00
_cell.angle_gamma   90.00
#
_symmetry.space_group_name_H-M   'P 1'
#
loop_
_entity.id
_entity.type
_entity.pdbx_description
1 polymer ?
#
loop_
_entity_poly.entity_id
_entity_poly.type
_entity_poly.pdbx_seq_one_letter_code
_entity_poly.pdbx_strand_id
1 'polypeptide(L)'
;MALFPIISLWGFGLTDRTQLCTYLQDKPRPETYLFSILLTLPGPVFKDILKMAAPMETVPVSKDADANNEESQQEESEELEDSPGPAEPRVRDTPMDISFEAAVNTIAFHPSQDIFAAGDVDGDVFLYSYSCIEDGNKELWSSGHHLKSCRDSAFSSDGQQLFTVSKDKSIHILNVEEGKLVKRITKAHDSALNSLLLIDENLFATGDESGLLKLWDLRRGTAFMEMKNHEDYISDMTIDQNKKMLLTASGDGTMGVFNIKRRRFELLSEYQNGELTSVSIMKRGKKVACGSSEGTIYLFNWNGFGATSDRFAVKAESIDCMLPISDNIVCTGSIDGIIRAINILPNRVIGTVGQHPGEPIEQLAKSRDGKFLASCAHDQKVKFWDVSNVGSIIVDVYRKRKKNRQLTALSKKAFGGADDFFADLKEDGTENKEKEEEEDGEDSDSDDSDSD
;
A
#
# COMPACT_ATOMS: atom_id res chain seq x y z
N MET A 1 -14.83 -9.13 44.29
CA MET A 1 -15.26 -10.55 44.28
C MET A 1 -16.54 -10.82 43.48
N ALA A 2 -16.95 -9.96 42.57
CA ALA A 2 -18.23 -10.09 41.84
C ALA A 2 -18.07 -10.24 40.30
N LEU A 3 -16.90 -10.45 39.77
CA LEU A 3 -16.63 -10.52 38.31
C LEU A 3 -16.25 -11.93 37.80
N PHE A 4 -16.18 -12.92 38.67
CA PHE A 4 -15.75 -14.27 38.30
C PHE A 4 -16.82 -15.20 37.66
N PRO A 5 -18.15 -14.98 37.77
CA PRO A 5 -19.12 -15.86 37.12
C PRO A 5 -19.31 -15.61 35.60
N ILE A 6 -18.82 -14.48 35.05
CA ILE A 6 -19.13 -14.11 33.66
C ILE A 6 -18.15 -14.68 32.67
N ILE A 7 -16.94 -14.98 33.10
CA ILE A 7 -15.85 -15.52 32.22
C ILE A 7 -16.02 -17.04 31.97
N SER A 8 -16.74 -17.75 32.82
CA SER A 8 -16.99 -19.20 32.67
C SER A 8 -17.97 -19.58 31.56
N LEU A 9 -18.65 -18.60 30.95
CA LEU A 9 -19.71 -18.82 29.96
C LEU A 9 -19.24 -18.84 28.49
N TRP A 10 -17.98 -18.57 28.19
CA TRP A 10 -17.49 -18.53 26.82
C TRP A 10 -16.26 -19.42 26.61
N GLY A 11 -16.53 -20.68 26.33
CA GLY A 11 -15.71 -21.55 25.46
C GLY A 11 -14.31 -22.01 25.90
N PHE A 12 -13.70 -21.49 26.98
CA PHE A 12 -12.33 -21.83 27.34
C PHE A 12 -12.18 -22.72 28.60
N GLY A 13 -13.26 -23.04 29.31
CA GLY A 13 -13.24 -23.98 30.44
C GLY A 13 -12.36 -23.60 31.64
N LEU A 14 -11.88 -22.33 31.72
CA LEU A 14 -11.00 -21.85 32.78
C LEU A 14 -11.84 -21.23 33.89
N THR A 15 -11.82 -21.84 35.08
CA THR A 15 -12.66 -21.48 36.22
C THR A 15 -11.96 -20.65 37.28
N ASP A 16 -10.64 -20.43 37.18
CA ASP A 16 -9.85 -19.74 38.22
C ASP A 16 -8.76 -18.84 37.60
N ARG A 17 -8.44 -17.74 38.33
CA ARG A 17 -7.41 -16.75 37.98
C ARG A 17 -6.00 -17.38 37.84
N THR A 18 -5.72 -18.39 38.62
CA THR A 18 -4.46 -19.17 38.59
C THR A 18 -4.33 -19.95 37.28
N GLN A 19 -5.42 -20.51 36.76
CA GLN A 19 -5.43 -21.25 35.49
C GLN A 19 -5.26 -20.33 34.30
N LEU A 20 -5.77 -19.10 34.35
CA LEU A 20 -5.57 -18.10 33.31
C LEU A 20 -4.13 -17.60 33.28
N CYS A 21 -3.52 -17.36 34.45
CA CYS A 21 -2.11 -16.97 34.54
C CYS A 21 -1.15 -18.05 34.02
N THR A 22 -1.40 -19.30 34.35
CA THR A 22 -0.58 -20.44 33.84
C THR A 22 -0.78 -20.65 32.34
N TYR A 23 -2.00 -20.48 31.83
CA TYR A 23 -2.29 -20.57 30.38
C TYR A 23 -1.58 -19.48 29.57
N LEU A 24 -1.44 -18.25 30.11
CA LEU A 24 -0.79 -17.13 29.46
C LEU A 24 0.75 -17.20 29.55
N GLN A 25 1.31 -17.84 30.58
CA GLN A 25 2.75 -18.01 30.75
C GLN A 25 3.40 -18.94 29.70
N ASP A 26 2.63 -19.88 29.14
CA ASP A 26 3.13 -20.82 28.13
C ASP A 26 3.04 -20.30 26.68
N LYS A 27 2.63 -19.03 26.46
CA LYS A 27 2.51 -18.44 25.14
C LYS A 27 3.68 -17.51 24.78
N PRO A 28 4.17 -17.53 23.54
CA PRO A 28 5.35 -16.76 23.13
C PRO A 28 5.15 -15.24 23.14
N ARG A 29 3.93 -14.73 23.28
CA ARG A 29 3.59 -13.30 23.44
C ARG A 29 2.29 -13.16 24.25
N PRO A 30 2.34 -13.17 25.58
CA PRO A 30 1.13 -13.14 26.41
C PRO A 30 0.30 -11.84 26.28
N GLU A 31 0.93 -10.72 25.92
CA GLU A 31 0.28 -9.41 25.80
C GLU A 31 -0.73 -9.35 24.63
N THR A 32 -0.43 -9.96 23.50
CA THR A 32 -1.34 -9.99 22.34
C THR A 32 -2.59 -10.84 22.58
N TYR A 33 -2.50 -11.88 23.39
CA TYR A 33 -3.66 -12.70 23.77
C TYR A 33 -4.56 -12.01 24.78
N LEU A 34 -4.01 -11.21 25.69
CA LEU A 34 -4.77 -10.38 26.61
C LEU A 34 -5.56 -9.30 25.86
N PHE A 35 -4.93 -8.67 24.85
CA PHE A 35 -5.59 -7.66 24.04
C PHE A 35 -6.74 -8.23 23.19
N SER A 36 -6.57 -9.39 22.61
CA SER A 36 -7.61 -10.09 21.86
C SER A 36 -8.82 -10.49 22.70
N ILE A 37 -8.61 -10.88 23.97
CA ILE A 37 -9.68 -11.21 24.91
C ILE A 37 -10.41 -9.94 25.40
N LEU A 38 -9.68 -8.84 25.59
CA LEU A 38 -10.25 -7.55 26.00
C LEU A 38 -11.13 -6.90 24.94
N LEU A 39 -10.82 -7.06 23.67
CA LEU A 39 -11.60 -6.53 22.53
C LEU A 39 -12.96 -7.22 22.34
N THR A 40 -13.20 -8.38 22.96
CA THR A 40 -14.47 -9.11 22.90
C THR A 40 -15.45 -8.75 24.03
N LEU A 41 -15.06 -7.88 24.96
CA LEU A 41 -15.89 -7.48 26.10
C LEU A 41 -16.79 -6.27 25.79
N PRO A 42 -18.04 -6.24 26.27
CA PRO A 42 -18.93 -5.09 26.08
C PRO A 42 -18.40 -3.82 26.78
N GLY A 43 -18.54 -2.66 26.12
CA GLY A 43 -17.94 -1.37 26.45
C GLY A 43 -17.97 -0.87 27.92
N PRO A 44 -18.97 -1.12 28.74
CA PRO A 44 -18.93 -0.68 30.14
C PRO A 44 -17.93 -1.44 31.01
N VAL A 45 -17.65 -2.72 30.71
CA VAL A 45 -16.73 -3.56 31.49
C VAL A 45 -15.26 -3.20 31.16
N PHE A 46 -14.99 -2.73 29.96
CA PHE A 46 -13.66 -2.30 29.50
C PHE A 46 -13.11 -1.11 30.31
N LYS A 47 -13.96 -0.11 30.58
CA LYS A 47 -13.56 1.10 31.34
C LYS A 47 -13.20 0.83 32.81
N ASP A 48 -13.81 -0.18 33.43
CA ASP A 48 -13.54 -0.51 34.83
C ASP A 48 -12.24 -1.32 34.99
N ILE A 49 -11.86 -2.11 34.00
CA ILE A 49 -10.59 -2.85 33.98
C ILE A 49 -9.41 -1.92 33.72
N LEU A 50 -9.54 -0.92 32.87
CA LEU A 50 -8.49 0.09 32.60
C LEU A 50 -8.16 0.93 33.84
N LYS A 51 -9.15 1.25 34.67
CA LYS A 51 -8.92 1.99 35.93
C LYS A 51 -8.18 1.19 37.00
N MET A 52 -8.16 -0.14 36.90
CA MET A 52 -7.44 -1.02 37.84
C MET A 52 -6.00 -1.33 37.42
N ALA A 53 -5.59 -0.96 36.22
CA ALA A 53 -4.28 -1.22 35.64
C ALA A 53 -3.30 -0.02 35.68
N ALA A 54 -3.61 1.03 36.46
CA ALA A 54 -2.68 2.14 36.65
C ALA A 54 -1.43 1.69 37.45
N PRO A 55 -0.21 2.10 37.05
CA PRO A 55 1.02 1.68 37.71
C PRO A 55 1.07 2.28 39.14
N MET A 56 1.43 1.41 40.11
CA MET A 56 1.75 1.83 41.47
C MET A 56 3.01 2.69 41.47
N GLU A 57 2.86 3.94 41.94
CA GLU A 57 4.00 4.83 42.21
C GLU A 57 4.93 4.19 43.26
N THR A 58 6.19 4.10 42.92
CA THR A 58 7.25 3.66 43.83
C THR A 58 7.61 4.80 44.78
N VAL A 59 7.37 4.59 46.06
CA VAL A 59 7.78 5.48 47.15
C VAL A 59 9.30 5.41 47.30
N PRO A 60 10.02 6.56 47.42
CA PRO A 60 11.47 6.52 47.68
C PRO A 60 11.76 6.23 49.16
N VAL A 61 12.59 5.24 49.35
CA VAL A 61 13.16 4.87 50.71
C VAL A 61 14.23 5.87 51.07
N SER A 62 14.00 6.61 52.18
CA SER A 62 14.98 7.42 52.87
C SER A 62 16.04 6.54 53.54
N LYS A 63 17.32 6.83 53.37
CA LYS A 63 18.40 6.40 54.26
C LYS A 63 19.10 7.61 54.82
N ASP A 64 18.91 7.80 56.10
CA ASP A 64 19.71 8.63 56.96
C ASP A 64 21.07 7.96 57.21
N ALA A 65 22.14 8.73 57.25
CA ALA A 65 23.15 8.77 58.31
C ALA A 65 24.42 9.57 57.94
N ASP A 66 24.60 10.64 58.70
CA ASP A 66 25.81 11.12 59.40
C ASP A 66 27.08 11.55 58.63
N ALA A 67 27.24 12.89 58.71
CA ALA A 67 28.32 13.68 59.37
C ALA A 67 29.79 13.44 58.96
N ASN A 68 30.44 14.42 58.38
CA ASN A 68 31.46 15.31 58.99
C ASN A 68 32.16 16.21 57.94
N ASN A 69 32.05 17.44 58.20
CA ASN A 69 32.99 18.59 58.20
C ASN A 69 34.36 18.39 57.53
N GLU A 70 34.64 19.26 56.53
CA GLU A 70 35.88 20.10 56.50
C GLU A 70 35.76 21.20 55.42
N GLU A 71 35.88 22.42 55.89
CA GLU A 71 36.01 23.66 55.12
C GLU A 71 37.29 23.65 54.27
N SER A 72 37.17 23.95 52.98
CA SER A 72 38.26 24.62 52.26
C SER A 72 37.65 25.58 51.22
N GLN A 73 37.84 26.87 51.49
CA GLN A 73 37.59 27.99 50.60
C GLN A 73 38.44 27.81 49.34
N GLN A 74 37.78 27.83 48.18
CA GLN A 74 38.43 28.13 46.91
C GLN A 74 37.56 29.13 46.13
N GLU A 75 38.28 30.17 45.69
CA GLU A 75 37.81 31.35 44.99
C GLU A 75 37.01 30.98 43.73
N GLU A 76 35.78 31.48 43.65
CA GLU A 76 34.96 31.47 42.42
C GLU A 76 35.56 32.50 41.45
N SER A 77 36.23 32.00 40.39
CA SER A 77 36.37 32.72 39.16
C SER A 77 35.08 32.58 38.37
N GLU A 78 34.27 33.61 38.26
CA GLU A 78 33.13 33.69 37.34
C GLU A 78 33.64 33.56 35.89
N GLU A 79 33.65 32.36 35.34
CA GLU A 79 33.65 32.15 33.90
C GLU A 79 32.23 32.47 33.41
N LEU A 80 32.12 33.58 32.67
CA LEU A 80 30.95 33.90 31.87
C LEU A 80 30.74 32.76 30.88
N GLU A 81 29.84 31.81 31.21
CA GLU A 81 29.35 30.83 30.25
C GLU A 81 28.66 31.61 29.12
N ASP A 82 29.36 31.64 27.99
CA ASP A 82 28.82 32.06 26.70
C ASP A 82 27.66 31.12 26.37
N SER A 83 26.43 31.55 26.60
CA SER A 83 25.24 30.78 26.27
C SER A 83 25.29 30.50 24.78
N PRO A 84 25.24 29.22 24.34
CA PRO A 84 25.24 28.89 22.92
C PRO A 84 24.05 29.59 22.28
N GLY A 85 24.32 30.46 21.31
CA GLY A 85 23.29 31.10 20.51
C GLY A 85 22.34 30.05 19.92
N PRO A 86 21.10 30.41 19.51
CA PRO A 86 20.14 29.45 18.98
C PRO A 86 20.80 28.66 17.87
N ALA A 87 20.88 27.34 18.08
CA ALA A 87 21.46 26.41 17.11
C ALA A 87 20.72 26.56 15.77
N GLU A 88 21.46 26.71 14.68
CA GLU A 88 20.87 26.75 13.34
C GLU A 88 20.05 25.47 13.12
N PRO A 89 18.82 25.59 12.56
CA PRO A 89 17.96 24.44 12.35
C PRO A 89 18.65 23.44 11.42
N ARG A 90 18.73 22.18 11.84
CA ARG A 90 19.34 21.11 11.06
C ARG A 90 18.45 20.76 9.86
N VAL A 91 19.05 20.72 8.68
CA VAL A 91 18.39 20.29 7.45
C VAL A 91 18.60 18.79 7.28
N ARG A 92 17.52 18.04 7.03
CA ARG A 92 17.50 16.59 6.79
C ARG A 92 17.32 16.32 5.28
N ASP A 93 17.65 15.11 4.86
CA ASP A 93 17.42 14.66 3.48
C ASP A 93 15.93 14.44 3.19
N THR A 94 15.14 14.04 4.20
CA THR A 94 13.71 13.80 4.12
C THR A 94 12.98 14.51 5.26
N PRO A 95 11.70 14.90 5.06
CA PRO A 95 10.85 15.37 6.15
C PRO A 95 10.77 14.34 7.29
N MET A 96 10.50 14.81 8.50
CA MET A 96 10.31 13.94 9.67
C MET A 96 9.00 13.16 9.55
N ASP A 97 8.98 11.98 10.16
CA ASP A 97 7.74 11.21 10.31
C ASP A 97 6.71 11.98 11.13
N ILE A 98 5.44 11.88 10.75
CA ILE A 98 4.34 12.53 11.46
C ILE A 98 3.50 11.41 12.11
N SER A 99 3.24 11.56 13.41
CA SER A 99 2.42 10.61 14.18
C SER A 99 1.02 11.16 14.37
N PHE A 100 0.02 10.28 14.26
CA PHE A 100 -1.41 10.56 14.44
C PHE A 100 -1.95 9.79 15.64
N GLU A 101 -3.15 10.13 16.11
CA GLU A 101 -3.80 9.43 17.21
C GLU A 101 -4.45 8.10 16.74
N ALA A 102 -4.85 8.04 15.47
CA ALA A 102 -5.48 6.88 14.84
C ALA A 102 -4.71 6.44 13.60
N ALA A 103 -5.00 5.23 13.10
CA ALA A 103 -4.40 4.72 11.87
C ALA A 103 -4.82 5.57 10.66
N VAL A 104 -3.86 5.89 9.79
CA VAL A 104 -4.08 6.72 8.60
C VAL A 104 -4.35 5.82 7.40
N ASN A 105 -5.52 5.98 6.78
CA ASN A 105 -5.92 5.19 5.61
C ASN A 105 -5.57 5.85 4.28
N THR A 106 -5.61 7.18 4.22
CA THR A 106 -5.41 7.90 2.96
C THR A 106 -4.49 9.09 3.12
N ILE A 107 -3.65 9.31 2.11
CA ILE A 107 -2.76 10.45 2.00
C ILE A 107 -2.81 11.02 0.58
N ALA A 108 -2.84 12.33 0.47
CA ALA A 108 -2.77 13.03 -0.82
C ALA A 108 -1.85 14.24 -0.73
N PHE A 109 -1.03 14.46 -1.75
CA PHE A 109 -0.21 15.67 -1.85
C PHE A 109 -0.92 16.76 -2.63
N HIS A 110 -0.72 17.99 -2.19
CA HIS A 110 -1.20 19.16 -2.88
C HIS A 110 -0.44 19.37 -4.21
N PRO A 111 -1.13 19.77 -5.31
CA PRO A 111 -0.49 19.84 -6.62
C PRO A 111 0.56 20.95 -6.77
N SER A 112 0.53 21.99 -5.94
CA SER A 112 1.42 23.17 -6.11
C SER A 112 2.14 23.64 -4.84
N GLN A 113 1.77 23.17 -3.66
CA GLN A 113 2.35 23.57 -2.38
C GLN A 113 2.96 22.36 -1.65
N ASP A 114 3.86 22.60 -0.71
CA ASP A 114 4.51 21.57 0.10
C ASP A 114 3.63 21.23 1.32
N ILE A 115 2.39 20.79 1.00
CA ILE A 115 1.40 20.36 1.95
C ILE A 115 0.79 19.02 1.51
N PHE A 116 0.28 18.26 2.46
CA PHE A 116 -0.45 17.03 2.19
C PHE A 116 -1.65 16.90 3.14
N ALA A 117 -2.65 16.18 2.69
CA ALA A 117 -3.79 15.77 3.49
C ALA A 117 -3.65 14.32 3.91
N ALA A 118 -4.12 14.02 5.12
CA ALA A 118 -4.22 12.67 5.66
C ALA A 118 -5.63 12.44 6.21
N GLY A 119 -6.19 11.26 5.98
CA GLY A 119 -7.49 10.86 6.53
C GLY A 119 -7.36 9.57 7.30
N ASP A 120 -7.98 9.50 8.48
CA ASP A 120 -7.83 8.39 9.41
C ASP A 120 -9.05 7.47 9.51
N VAL A 121 -8.93 6.43 10.36
CA VAL A 121 -9.99 5.45 10.60
C VAL A 121 -11.17 6.00 11.40
N ASP A 122 -10.98 7.09 12.15
CA ASP A 122 -12.03 7.72 12.95
C ASP A 122 -12.85 8.71 12.12
N GLY A 123 -12.36 9.07 10.94
CA GLY A 123 -13.03 9.98 9.99
C GLY A 123 -12.52 11.41 10.07
N ASP A 124 -11.44 11.62 10.78
CA ASP A 124 -10.77 12.91 10.84
C ASP A 124 -9.87 13.11 9.61
N VAL A 125 -9.81 14.35 9.17
CA VAL A 125 -9.01 14.78 8.02
C VAL A 125 -8.08 15.88 8.47
N PHE A 126 -6.80 15.71 8.21
CA PHE A 126 -5.73 16.62 8.62
C PHE A 126 -5.06 17.23 7.39
N LEU A 127 -4.62 18.47 7.51
CA LEU A 127 -3.75 19.12 6.54
C LEU A 127 -2.45 19.50 7.22
N TYR A 128 -1.33 19.03 6.66
CA TYR A 128 0.01 19.31 7.16
C TYR A 128 0.87 20.01 6.11
N SER A 129 1.69 20.96 6.54
CA SER A 129 2.87 21.37 5.77
C SER A 129 4.05 20.49 6.16
N TYR A 130 4.85 20.10 5.16
CA TYR A 130 6.05 19.29 5.39
C TYR A 130 7.31 20.05 4.96
N SER A 131 8.41 19.79 5.67
CA SER A 131 9.70 20.44 5.41
C SER A 131 10.84 19.49 5.78
N CYS A 132 11.97 19.64 5.08
CA CYS A 132 13.22 18.96 5.43
C CYS A 132 13.96 19.62 6.61
N ILE A 133 13.43 20.70 7.17
CA ILE A 133 13.98 21.34 8.37
C ILE A 133 13.48 20.55 9.59
N GLU A 134 14.36 20.28 10.55
CA GLU A 134 14.01 19.62 11.79
C GLU A 134 12.89 20.41 12.49
N ASP A 135 11.83 19.74 12.94
CA ASP A 135 10.59 20.33 13.49
C ASP A 135 9.85 21.29 12.53
N GLY A 136 10.13 21.21 11.24
CA GLY A 136 9.50 22.04 10.21
C GLY A 136 8.11 21.62 9.77
N ASN A 137 7.65 20.41 10.13
CA ASN A 137 6.31 19.93 9.83
C ASN A 137 5.28 20.62 10.74
N LYS A 138 4.19 21.12 10.17
CA LYS A 138 3.14 21.82 10.94
C LYS A 138 1.77 21.37 10.50
N GLU A 139 0.91 21.08 11.47
CA GLU A 139 -0.51 20.96 11.24
C GLU A 139 -1.09 22.34 10.90
N LEU A 140 -1.76 22.43 9.76
CA LEU A 140 -2.42 23.65 9.32
C LEU A 140 -3.85 23.71 9.83
N TRP A 141 -4.56 22.58 9.72
CA TRP A 141 -5.88 22.37 10.31
C TRP A 141 -6.23 20.88 10.37
N SER A 142 -7.20 20.58 11.22
CA SER A 142 -7.87 19.28 11.30
C SER A 142 -9.39 19.45 11.25
N SER A 143 -10.10 18.42 10.78
CA SER A 143 -11.52 18.49 10.51
C SER A 143 -12.21 17.14 10.72
N GLY A 144 -13.02 17.03 11.76
CA GLY A 144 -13.80 15.83 12.13
C GLY A 144 -15.19 15.82 11.52
N HIS A 145 -15.33 15.82 10.19
CA HIS A 145 -16.62 15.89 9.53
C HIS A 145 -17.23 14.55 9.15
N HIS A 146 -16.44 13.50 8.97
CA HIS A 146 -16.95 12.18 8.71
C HIS A 146 -17.33 11.46 9.99
N LEU A 147 -18.36 10.62 9.91
CA LEU A 147 -18.85 9.83 11.04
C LEU A 147 -18.20 8.46 11.16
N LYS A 148 -17.42 8.08 10.15
CA LYS A 148 -16.67 6.82 10.05
C LYS A 148 -15.41 7.07 9.24
N SER A 149 -14.55 6.04 9.19
CA SER A 149 -13.29 6.02 8.48
C SER A 149 -13.31 6.79 7.16
N CYS A 150 -12.36 7.71 7.00
CA CYS A 150 -12.02 8.31 5.73
C CYS A 150 -11.24 7.26 4.91
N ARG A 151 -11.73 6.96 3.71
CA ARG A 151 -11.18 5.86 2.89
C ARG A 151 -10.26 6.33 1.80
N ASP A 152 -10.58 7.46 1.19
CA ASP A 152 -9.77 8.01 0.13
C ASP A 152 -9.90 9.54 0.07
N SER A 153 -8.86 10.21 -0.41
CA SER A 153 -8.80 11.66 -0.50
C SER A 153 -8.02 12.12 -1.74
N ALA A 154 -8.43 13.25 -2.31
CA ALA A 154 -7.76 13.82 -3.47
C ALA A 154 -7.91 15.35 -3.53
N PHE A 155 -6.84 16.05 -3.89
CA PHE A 155 -6.90 17.49 -4.16
C PHE A 155 -7.40 17.77 -5.57
N SER A 156 -8.19 18.84 -5.71
CA SER A 156 -8.50 19.40 -7.04
C SER A 156 -7.24 19.84 -7.78
N SER A 157 -7.29 19.90 -9.09
CA SER A 157 -6.13 20.25 -9.92
C SER A 157 -5.58 21.66 -9.66
N ASP A 158 -6.43 22.57 -9.18
CA ASP A 158 -6.07 23.94 -8.76
C ASP A 158 -5.58 24.00 -7.30
N GLY A 159 -5.74 22.91 -6.53
CA GLY A 159 -5.36 22.82 -5.12
C GLY A 159 -6.31 23.53 -4.15
N GLN A 160 -7.42 24.12 -4.62
CA GLN A 160 -8.30 24.88 -3.74
C GLN A 160 -9.26 24.01 -2.93
N GLN A 161 -9.55 22.81 -3.41
CA GLN A 161 -10.50 21.90 -2.78
C GLN A 161 -9.86 20.55 -2.49
N LEU A 162 -10.24 19.99 -1.36
CA LEU A 162 -9.93 18.63 -0.96
C LEU A 162 -11.22 17.80 -0.96
N PHE A 163 -11.21 16.73 -1.72
CA PHE A 163 -12.31 15.77 -1.77
C PHE A 163 -11.97 14.59 -0.85
N THR A 164 -12.94 14.15 -0.09
CA THR A 164 -12.81 12.99 0.78
C THR A 164 -14.04 12.09 0.67
N VAL A 165 -13.82 10.79 0.73
CA VAL A 165 -14.87 9.76 0.73
C VAL A 165 -14.75 8.88 1.96
N SER A 166 -15.89 8.43 2.49
CA SER A 166 -15.91 7.72 3.76
C SER A 166 -16.84 6.50 3.75
N LYS A 167 -16.54 5.61 4.68
CA LYS A 167 -17.39 4.48 5.06
C LYS A 167 -18.76 4.93 5.57
N ASP A 168 -18.96 6.22 5.91
CA ASP A 168 -20.26 6.80 6.27
C ASP A 168 -21.18 7.06 5.05
N LYS A 169 -20.73 6.69 3.84
CA LYS A 169 -21.46 6.84 2.56
C LYS A 169 -21.60 8.29 2.11
N SER A 170 -20.77 9.17 2.61
CA SER A 170 -20.76 10.58 2.23
C SER A 170 -19.48 10.96 1.48
N ILE A 171 -19.63 11.99 0.65
CA ILE A 171 -18.54 12.68 -0.03
C ILE A 171 -18.49 14.08 0.55
N HIS A 172 -17.31 14.50 1.01
CA HIS A 172 -17.08 15.86 1.50
C HIS A 172 -16.12 16.59 0.57
N ILE A 173 -16.37 17.87 0.42
CA ILE A 173 -15.50 18.80 -0.32
C ILE A 173 -15.16 19.92 0.65
N LEU A 174 -13.88 20.05 0.96
CA LEU A 174 -13.33 20.98 1.91
C LEU A 174 -12.57 22.09 1.17
N ASN A 175 -12.63 23.31 1.68
CA ASN A 175 -11.71 24.38 1.27
C ASN A 175 -10.34 24.14 1.90
N VAL A 176 -9.28 24.14 1.11
CA VAL A 176 -7.93 23.81 1.57
C VAL A 176 -7.35 24.89 2.49
N GLU A 177 -7.60 26.17 2.21
CA GLU A 177 -7.09 27.29 3.04
C GLU A 177 -7.73 27.35 4.42
N GLU A 178 -9.08 27.16 4.47
CA GLU A 178 -9.84 27.39 5.70
C GLU A 178 -10.15 26.09 6.47
N GLY A 179 -9.96 24.90 5.86
CA GLY A 179 -10.36 23.63 6.43
C GLY A 179 -11.89 23.46 6.57
N LYS A 180 -12.67 24.38 5.96
CA LYS A 180 -14.12 24.38 6.09
C LYS A 180 -14.80 23.51 5.03
N LEU A 181 -15.88 22.84 5.45
CA LEU A 181 -16.74 22.07 4.56
C LEU A 181 -17.48 22.99 3.59
N VAL A 182 -17.18 22.88 2.30
CA VAL A 182 -17.85 23.62 1.22
C VAL A 182 -19.12 22.89 0.80
N LYS A 183 -19.03 21.57 0.62
CA LYS A 183 -20.16 20.76 0.16
C LYS A 183 -20.11 19.37 0.78
N ARG A 184 -21.30 18.87 1.12
CA ARG A 184 -21.50 17.51 1.60
C ARG A 184 -22.55 16.81 0.74
N ILE A 185 -22.21 15.64 0.23
CA ILE A 185 -23.13 14.76 -0.47
C ILE A 185 -23.38 13.58 0.45
N THR A 186 -24.49 13.61 1.19
CA THR A 186 -24.90 12.54 2.09
C THR A 186 -25.58 11.44 1.30
N LYS A 187 -25.36 10.18 1.71
CA LYS A 187 -25.92 9.00 1.03
C LYS A 187 -25.60 9.02 -0.47
N ALA A 188 -24.35 9.33 -0.79
CA ALA A 188 -23.86 9.33 -2.17
C ALA A 188 -23.98 7.93 -2.80
N HIS A 189 -23.78 6.89 -1.98
CA HIS A 189 -23.97 5.48 -2.33
C HIS A 189 -24.85 4.78 -1.30
N ASP A 190 -25.39 3.62 -1.67
CA ASP A 190 -26.11 2.75 -0.74
C ASP A 190 -25.18 1.90 0.13
N SER A 191 -23.94 1.66 -0.35
CA SER A 191 -22.87 0.99 0.37
C SER A 191 -21.78 1.99 0.77
N ALA A 192 -20.82 1.56 1.60
CA ALA A 192 -19.70 2.39 2.01
C ALA A 192 -18.82 2.74 0.80
N LEU A 193 -18.31 3.96 0.78
CA LEU A 193 -17.38 4.40 -0.25
C LEU A 193 -15.97 3.86 0.07
N ASN A 194 -15.24 3.48 -0.97
CA ASN A 194 -13.91 2.90 -0.84
C ASN A 194 -12.85 3.65 -1.66
N SER A 195 -13.18 4.11 -2.85
CA SER A 195 -12.21 4.76 -3.74
C SER A 195 -12.76 6.02 -4.41
N LEU A 196 -11.87 6.96 -4.71
CA LEU A 196 -12.15 8.26 -5.30
C LEU A 196 -11.14 8.56 -6.41
N LEU A 197 -11.62 9.03 -7.56
CA LEU A 197 -10.76 9.48 -8.66
C LEU A 197 -11.25 10.82 -9.21
N LEU A 198 -10.44 11.84 -9.14
CA LEU A 198 -10.71 13.11 -9.81
C LEU A 198 -10.32 12.99 -11.29
N ILE A 199 -11.30 13.25 -12.16
CA ILE A 199 -11.14 13.14 -13.62
C ILE A 199 -10.80 14.49 -14.21
N ASP A 200 -11.54 15.51 -13.79
CA ASP A 200 -11.41 16.88 -14.25
C ASP A 200 -11.81 17.85 -13.13
N GLU A 201 -11.72 19.15 -13.37
CA GLU A 201 -12.13 20.18 -12.39
C GLU A 201 -13.56 19.97 -11.86
N ASN A 202 -14.46 19.45 -12.69
CA ASN A 202 -15.87 19.26 -12.33
C ASN A 202 -16.33 17.80 -12.33
N LEU A 203 -15.49 16.88 -12.79
CA LEU A 203 -15.86 15.47 -12.94
C LEU A 203 -15.03 14.59 -12.03
N PHE A 204 -15.68 13.71 -11.30
CA PHE A 204 -15.01 12.71 -10.48
C PHE A 204 -15.79 11.39 -10.45
N ALA A 205 -15.09 10.32 -10.12
CA ALA A 205 -15.63 8.97 -9.97
C ALA A 205 -15.52 8.52 -8.52
N THR A 206 -16.45 7.69 -8.08
CA THR A 206 -16.42 7.02 -6.77
C THR A 206 -16.80 5.57 -6.93
N GLY A 207 -16.08 4.70 -6.22
CA GLY A 207 -16.35 3.27 -6.09
C GLY A 207 -16.79 2.91 -4.68
N ASP A 208 -17.70 1.95 -4.56
CA ASP A 208 -18.19 1.49 -3.25
C ASP A 208 -17.92 0.01 -2.97
N GLU A 209 -18.22 -0.43 -1.74
CA GLU A 209 -18.06 -1.81 -1.27
C GLU A 209 -18.98 -2.82 -2.00
N SER A 210 -19.97 -2.36 -2.78
CA SER A 210 -20.86 -3.25 -3.53
C SER A 210 -20.48 -3.39 -5.02
N GLY A 211 -19.37 -2.81 -5.46
CA GLY A 211 -18.94 -2.82 -6.86
C GLY A 211 -19.65 -1.80 -7.74
N LEU A 212 -20.33 -0.81 -7.16
CA LEU A 212 -21.02 0.24 -7.89
C LEU A 212 -20.07 1.41 -8.16
N LEU A 213 -19.87 1.73 -9.44
CA LEU A 213 -19.17 2.91 -9.92
C LEU A 213 -20.17 4.02 -10.19
N LYS A 214 -19.95 5.20 -9.60
CA LYS A 214 -20.70 6.43 -9.92
C LYS A 214 -19.79 7.52 -10.46
N LEU A 215 -20.29 8.24 -11.46
CA LEU A 215 -19.64 9.43 -12.01
C LEU A 215 -20.44 10.66 -11.67
N TRP A 216 -19.77 11.67 -11.17
CA TRP A 216 -20.36 12.89 -10.63
C TRP A 216 -19.96 14.11 -11.44
N ASP A 217 -20.89 15.06 -11.56
CA ASP A 217 -20.63 16.41 -12.07
C ASP A 217 -20.93 17.41 -10.93
N LEU A 218 -19.88 18.10 -10.47
CA LEU A 218 -19.98 19.09 -9.38
C LEU A 218 -21.00 20.17 -9.63
N ARG A 219 -21.14 20.59 -10.88
CA ARG A 219 -22.09 21.63 -11.31
C ARG A 219 -23.53 21.19 -11.17
N ARG A 220 -23.78 19.90 -11.34
CA ARG A 220 -25.12 19.31 -11.20
C ARG A 220 -25.41 18.89 -9.76
N GLY A 221 -24.37 18.55 -9.01
CA GLY A 221 -24.48 18.05 -7.65
C GLY A 221 -25.07 16.64 -7.52
N THR A 222 -25.21 15.93 -8.63
CA THR A 222 -25.78 14.58 -8.70
C THR A 222 -24.90 13.69 -9.59
N ALA A 223 -24.93 12.39 -9.33
CA ALA A 223 -24.35 11.42 -10.23
C ALA A 223 -25.09 11.46 -11.59
N PHE A 224 -24.33 11.44 -12.67
CA PHE A 224 -24.88 11.40 -14.03
C PHE A 224 -24.75 10.05 -14.71
N MET A 225 -24.00 9.13 -14.06
CA MET A 225 -23.77 7.77 -14.55
C MET A 225 -23.55 6.85 -13.36
N GLU A 226 -24.22 5.73 -13.37
CA GLU A 226 -24.11 4.66 -12.38
C GLU A 226 -23.95 3.33 -13.10
N MET A 227 -22.95 2.55 -12.72
CA MET A 227 -22.65 1.26 -13.34
C MET A 227 -22.25 0.25 -12.29
N LYS A 228 -23.02 -0.85 -12.21
CA LYS A 228 -22.76 -1.97 -11.33
C LYS A 228 -22.39 -3.19 -12.19
N ASN A 229 -21.09 -3.34 -12.43
CA ASN A 229 -20.55 -4.44 -13.22
C ASN A 229 -19.66 -5.37 -12.40
N HIS A 230 -19.10 -4.88 -11.29
CA HIS A 230 -18.37 -5.67 -10.33
C HIS A 230 -19.30 -6.35 -9.33
N GLU A 231 -18.87 -7.51 -8.84
CA GLU A 231 -19.60 -8.29 -7.84
C GLU A 231 -19.16 -7.96 -6.40
N ASP A 232 -17.96 -7.37 -6.25
CA ASP A 232 -17.38 -6.98 -4.97
C ASP A 232 -16.82 -5.56 -5.04
N TYR A 233 -16.25 -5.08 -3.92
CA TYR A 233 -15.79 -3.70 -3.76
C TYR A 233 -14.84 -3.25 -4.85
N ILE A 234 -14.92 -1.95 -5.19
CA ILE A 234 -13.93 -1.28 -6.05
C ILE A 234 -12.80 -0.79 -5.17
N SER A 235 -11.62 -1.38 -5.32
CA SER A 235 -10.43 -1.08 -4.53
C SER A 235 -9.74 0.21 -4.99
N ASP A 236 -9.52 0.34 -6.29
CA ASP A 236 -8.75 1.44 -6.87
C ASP A 236 -9.26 1.78 -8.28
N MET A 237 -8.99 3.01 -8.71
CA MET A 237 -9.40 3.51 -10.01
C MET A 237 -8.30 4.34 -10.66
N THR A 238 -8.15 4.21 -11.98
CA THR A 238 -7.25 5.05 -12.77
C THR A 238 -7.88 5.44 -14.10
N ILE A 239 -7.37 6.50 -14.71
CA ILE A 239 -7.88 7.02 -15.97
C ILE A 239 -6.76 7.28 -16.98
N ASP A 240 -7.03 7.10 -18.26
CA ASP A 240 -6.08 7.40 -19.32
C ASP A 240 -5.85 8.92 -19.46
N GLN A 241 -4.71 9.29 -20.05
CA GLN A 241 -4.34 10.70 -20.29
C GLN A 241 -5.37 11.48 -21.11
N ASN A 242 -6.12 10.79 -21.98
CA ASN A 242 -7.18 11.41 -22.79
C ASN A 242 -8.51 11.56 -22.06
N LYS A 243 -8.57 11.14 -20.78
CA LYS A 243 -9.76 11.16 -19.92
C LYS A 243 -10.96 10.47 -20.61
N LYS A 244 -10.68 9.34 -21.25
CA LYS A 244 -11.66 8.57 -22.02
C LYS A 244 -11.97 7.22 -21.40
N MET A 245 -10.94 6.50 -21.00
CA MET A 245 -11.05 5.15 -20.45
C MET A 245 -10.72 5.17 -18.96
N LEU A 246 -11.70 4.88 -18.14
CA LEU A 246 -11.54 4.65 -16.71
C LEU A 246 -11.39 3.15 -16.48
N LEU A 247 -10.40 2.79 -15.69
CA LEU A 247 -10.11 1.41 -15.28
C LEU A 247 -10.33 1.30 -13.78
N THR A 248 -10.92 0.19 -13.36
CA THR A 248 -11.15 -0.12 -11.95
C THR A 248 -10.50 -1.45 -11.59
N ALA A 249 -9.97 -1.57 -10.40
CA ALA A 249 -9.63 -2.85 -9.77
C ALA A 249 -10.73 -3.21 -8.76
N SER A 250 -11.03 -4.49 -8.61
CA SER A 250 -12.08 -4.95 -7.71
C SER A 250 -11.67 -6.18 -6.92
N GLY A 251 -12.24 -6.31 -5.71
CA GLY A 251 -12.15 -7.50 -4.87
C GLY A 251 -12.71 -8.76 -5.52
N ASP A 252 -13.55 -8.62 -6.57
CA ASP A 252 -14.02 -9.75 -7.37
C ASP A 252 -12.93 -10.38 -8.26
N GLY A 253 -11.69 -9.89 -8.20
CA GLY A 253 -10.55 -10.42 -8.99
C GLY A 253 -10.57 -9.98 -10.46
N THR A 254 -11.39 -9.00 -10.84
CA THR A 254 -11.47 -8.49 -12.21
C THR A 254 -11.10 -7.02 -12.33
N MET A 255 -10.59 -6.64 -13.49
CA MET A 255 -10.39 -5.24 -13.88
C MET A 255 -11.53 -4.79 -14.79
N GLY A 256 -12.24 -3.74 -14.39
CA GLY A 256 -13.30 -3.13 -15.18
C GLY A 256 -12.79 -2.04 -16.12
N VAL A 257 -13.38 -1.95 -17.30
CA VAL A 257 -13.06 -0.95 -18.32
C VAL A 257 -14.31 -0.18 -18.70
N PHE A 258 -14.27 1.14 -18.50
CA PHE A 258 -15.41 2.03 -18.70
C PHE A 258 -15.06 3.19 -19.64
N ASN A 259 -15.91 3.46 -20.59
CA ASN A 259 -15.73 4.60 -21.51
C ASN A 259 -16.56 5.78 -21.03
N ILE A 260 -15.91 6.75 -20.41
CA ILE A 260 -16.58 7.92 -19.83
C ILE A 260 -17.24 8.79 -20.91
N LYS A 261 -16.54 9.02 -22.04
CA LYS A 261 -17.06 9.85 -23.12
C LYS A 261 -18.29 9.25 -23.80
N ARG A 262 -18.33 7.90 -23.90
CA ARG A 262 -19.48 7.18 -24.46
C ARG A 262 -20.50 6.79 -23.39
N ARG A 263 -20.19 7.02 -22.12
CA ARG A 263 -21.01 6.68 -20.95
C ARG A 263 -21.47 5.23 -20.96
N ARG A 264 -20.53 4.32 -21.16
CA ARG A 264 -20.83 2.89 -21.20
C ARG A 264 -19.72 2.05 -20.59
N PHE A 265 -20.12 0.92 -20.10
CA PHE A 265 -19.25 -0.19 -19.77
C PHE A 265 -18.72 -0.82 -21.07
N GLU A 266 -17.43 -1.17 -21.12
CA GLU A 266 -16.83 -1.83 -22.28
C GLU A 266 -16.64 -3.32 -22.00
N LEU A 267 -15.95 -3.71 -20.91
CA LEU A 267 -15.72 -5.10 -20.52
C LEU A 267 -15.19 -5.25 -19.08
N LEU A 268 -15.28 -6.46 -18.51
CA LEU A 268 -14.43 -6.94 -17.42
C LEU A 268 -13.29 -7.79 -17.99
N SER A 269 -12.15 -7.79 -17.31
CA SER A 269 -11.07 -8.73 -17.60
C SER A 269 -11.46 -10.17 -17.22
N GLU A 270 -10.66 -11.13 -17.65
CA GLU A 270 -10.69 -12.46 -17.06
C GLU A 270 -10.43 -12.36 -15.54
N TYR A 271 -11.06 -13.28 -14.80
CA TYR A 271 -10.85 -13.46 -13.38
C TYR A 271 -9.38 -13.79 -13.07
N GLN A 272 -8.80 -13.12 -12.08
CA GLN A 272 -7.46 -13.37 -11.59
C GLN A 272 -7.52 -14.05 -10.23
N ASN A 273 -6.45 -14.78 -9.87
CA ASN A 273 -6.34 -15.33 -8.54
C ASN A 273 -6.16 -14.22 -7.52
N GLY A 274 -7.01 -14.21 -6.51
CA GLY A 274 -7.05 -13.20 -5.47
C GLY A 274 -7.73 -11.90 -5.91
N GLU A 275 -8.00 -11.07 -4.94
CA GLU A 275 -8.60 -9.76 -5.10
C GLU A 275 -7.63 -8.82 -5.81
N LEU A 276 -8.12 -7.99 -6.72
CA LEU A 276 -7.32 -6.91 -7.27
C LEU A 276 -7.44 -5.68 -6.35
N THR A 277 -6.32 -5.23 -5.82
CA THR A 277 -6.23 -4.21 -4.79
C THR A 277 -5.87 -2.82 -5.33
N SER A 278 -5.15 -2.78 -6.44
CA SER A 278 -4.66 -1.53 -7.02
C SER A 278 -4.51 -1.61 -8.54
N VAL A 279 -4.60 -0.46 -9.24
CA VAL A 279 -4.48 -0.39 -10.69
C VAL A 279 -3.67 0.83 -11.13
N SER A 280 -2.72 0.63 -12.05
CA SER A 280 -1.85 1.71 -12.54
C SER A 280 -1.55 1.57 -14.03
N ILE A 281 -1.54 2.71 -14.73
CA ILE A 281 -1.19 2.78 -16.15
C ILE A 281 0.31 2.99 -16.29
N MET A 282 0.99 2.08 -16.98
CA MET A 282 2.43 2.01 -17.11
C MET A 282 2.89 2.03 -18.58
N LYS A 283 4.23 2.10 -18.80
CA LYS A 283 4.83 2.02 -20.14
C LYS A 283 4.27 3.05 -21.13
N ARG A 284 4.13 4.31 -20.67
CA ARG A 284 3.56 5.39 -21.50
C ARG A 284 2.18 5.04 -22.04
N GLY A 285 1.31 4.51 -21.19
CA GLY A 285 -0.06 4.13 -21.56
C GLY A 285 -0.18 2.85 -22.38
N LYS A 286 0.88 2.02 -22.52
CA LYS A 286 0.83 0.77 -23.29
C LYS A 286 0.48 -0.45 -22.45
N LYS A 287 0.63 -0.36 -21.14
CA LYS A 287 0.37 -1.45 -20.20
C LYS A 287 -0.46 -0.95 -19.02
N VAL A 288 -1.26 -1.84 -18.49
CA VAL A 288 -1.95 -1.65 -17.21
C VAL A 288 -1.40 -2.70 -16.25
N ALA A 289 -1.04 -2.29 -15.06
CA ALA A 289 -0.59 -3.14 -13.98
C ALA A 289 -1.67 -3.15 -12.89
N CYS A 290 -2.08 -4.34 -12.45
CA CYS A 290 -2.97 -4.54 -11.31
C CYS A 290 -2.23 -5.31 -10.23
N GLY A 291 -2.26 -4.81 -8.99
CA GLY A 291 -1.77 -5.50 -7.81
C GLY A 291 -2.82 -6.47 -7.28
N SER A 292 -2.39 -7.51 -6.61
CA SER A 292 -3.28 -8.54 -6.05
C SER A 292 -2.97 -8.78 -4.57
N SER A 293 -4.00 -9.18 -3.82
CA SER A 293 -3.89 -9.63 -2.43
C SER A 293 -2.97 -10.84 -2.23
N GLU A 294 -2.59 -11.55 -3.30
CA GLU A 294 -1.62 -12.66 -3.27
C GLU A 294 -0.19 -12.27 -3.66
N GLY A 295 0.15 -10.98 -3.64
CA GLY A 295 1.50 -10.50 -3.94
C GLY A 295 1.91 -10.64 -5.41
N THR A 296 0.95 -10.69 -6.32
CA THR A 296 1.18 -10.80 -7.77
C THR A 296 0.77 -9.52 -8.48
N ILE A 297 1.61 -9.06 -9.42
CA ILE A 297 1.25 -8.00 -10.37
C ILE A 297 0.81 -8.63 -11.67
N TYR A 298 -0.42 -8.37 -12.09
CA TYR A 298 -0.98 -8.75 -13.38
C TYR A 298 -0.83 -7.62 -14.38
N LEU A 299 -0.35 -7.94 -15.58
CA LEU A 299 -0.12 -6.96 -16.64
C LEU A 299 -1.08 -7.19 -17.80
N PHE A 300 -1.77 -6.15 -18.21
CA PHE A 300 -2.64 -6.14 -19.38
C PHE A 300 -2.07 -5.27 -20.47
N ASN A 301 -2.35 -5.60 -21.72
CA ASN A 301 -2.05 -4.73 -22.84
C ASN A 301 -3.10 -3.64 -22.96
N TRP A 302 -2.69 -2.42 -23.26
CA TRP A 302 -3.64 -1.39 -23.64
C TRP A 302 -4.41 -1.83 -24.88
N ASN A 303 -5.74 -1.75 -24.86
CA ASN A 303 -6.69 -2.30 -25.83
C ASN A 303 -6.80 -3.84 -25.87
N GLY A 304 -6.09 -4.55 -25.01
CA GLY A 304 -6.23 -6.02 -24.82
C GLY A 304 -6.57 -6.32 -23.36
N PHE A 305 -7.58 -5.63 -22.81
CA PHE A 305 -7.91 -5.64 -21.39
C PHE A 305 -8.56 -6.95 -20.91
N GLY A 306 -9.06 -7.79 -21.83
CA GLY A 306 -9.76 -9.02 -21.47
C GLY A 306 -8.86 -10.07 -20.83
N ALA A 307 -7.63 -10.23 -21.34
CA ALA A 307 -6.70 -11.26 -20.88
C ALA A 307 -5.37 -10.66 -20.37
N THR A 308 -4.77 -11.30 -19.37
CA THR A 308 -3.45 -10.93 -18.89
C THR A 308 -2.39 -11.21 -19.95
N SER A 309 -1.50 -10.22 -20.17
CA SER A 309 -0.37 -10.35 -21.08
C SER A 309 0.88 -10.92 -20.42
N ASP A 310 1.00 -10.73 -19.10
CA ASP A 310 2.10 -11.21 -18.27
C ASP A 310 1.70 -11.12 -16.79
N ARG A 311 2.39 -11.87 -15.94
CA ARG A 311 2.22 -11.82 -14.49
C ARG A 311 3.57 -11.88 -13.79
N PHE A 312 3.68 -11.19 -12.68
CA PHE A 312 4.90 -11.14 -11.89
C PHE A 312 4.59 -11.37 -10.42
N ALA A 313 4.91 -12.54 -9.90
CA ALA A 313 4.85 -12.82 -8.47
C ALA A 313 5.98 -12.07 -7.77
N VAL A 314 5.63 -11.08 -6.98
CA VAL A 314 6.55 -10.36 -6.10
C VAL A 314 6.71 -11.20 -4.84
N LYS A 315 7.91 -11.23 -4.26
CA LYS A 315 8.11 -11.89 -2.97
C LYS A 315 7.57 -10.99 -1.85
N ALA A 316 6.27 -10.82 -1.83
CA ALA A 316 5.48 -10.05 -0.87
C ALA A 316 4.23 -10.86 -0.54
N GLU A 317 3.65 -10.66 0.64
CA GLU A 317 2.41 -11.34 1.04
C GLU A 317 1.22 -10.80 0.24
N SER A 318 1.19 -9.49 -0.01
CA SER A 318 0.16 -8.81 -0.79
C SER A 318 0.76 -7.65 -1.59
N ILE A 319 -0.04 -7.02 -2.43
CA ILE A 319 0.24 -5.71 -3.03
C ILE A 319 -1.00 -4.86 -2.82
N ASP A 320 -1.04 -4.10 -1.72
CA ASP A 320 -2.24 -3.38 -1.30
C ASP A 320 -2.39 -2.06 -2.04
N CYS A 321 -1.27 -1.38 -2.32
CA CYS A 321 -1.26 -0.16 -3.10
C CYS A 321 -0.09 -0.10 -4.09
N MET A 322 -0.28 0.63 -5.19
CA MET A 322 0.73 0.83 -6.22
C MET A 322 0.81 2.29 -6.66
N LEU A 323 2.03 2.83 -6.71
CA LEU A 323 2.28 4.19 -7.14
C LEU A 323 3.34 4.22 -8.25
N PRO A 324 3.02 4.65 -9.48
CA PRO A 324 4.00 4.84 -10.53
C PRO A 324 4.99 5.96 -10.21
N ILE A 325 6.28 5.64 -10.15
CA ILE A 325 7.36 6.62 -9.99
C ILE A 325 7.84 7.12 -11.35
N SER A 326 7.95 6.21 -12.32
CA SER A 326 8.28 6.51 -13.71
C SER A 326 7.51 5.61 -14.67
N ASP A 327 7.68 5.78 -15.97
CA ASP A 327 7.06 4.94 -17.00
C ASP A 327 7.31 3.43 -16.80
N ASN A 328 8.42 3.07 -16.15
CA ASN A 328 8.87 1.70 -16.01
C ASN A 328 8.87 1.19 -14.57
N ILE A 329 8.86 2.08 -13.59
CA ILE A 329 9.06 1.73 -12.18
C ILE A 329 7.82 2.13 -11.37
N VAL A 330 7.32 1.18 -10.60
CA VAL A 330 6.24 1.35 -9.65
C VAL A 330 6.75 1.05 -8.24
N CYS A 331 6.32 1.81 -7.26
CA CYS A 331 6.45 1.47 -5.85
C CYS A 331 5.18 0.75 -5.39
N THR A 332 5.34 -0.31 -4.61
CA THR A 332 4.25 -1.10 -4.05
C THR A 332 4.33 -1.11 -2.54
N GLY A 333 3.19 -0.92 -1.87
CA GLY A 333 3.01 -1.19 -0.45
C GLY A 333 2.35 -2.55 -0.24
N SER A 334 2.66 -3.19 0.88
CA SER A 334 2.22 -4.55 1.20
C SER A 334 1.85 -4.67 2.67
N ILE A 335 1.06 -5.68 3.01
CA ILE A 335 0.69 -6.03 4.39
C ILE A 335 1.91 -6.36 5.27
N ASP A 336 3.04 -6.77 4.66
CA ASP A 336 4.30 -7.00 5.37
C ASP A 336 5.02 -5.71 5.80
N GLY A 337 4.42 -4.55 5.49
CA GLY A 337 4.95 -3.22 5.84
C GLY A 337 6.14 -2.78 4.99
N ILE A 338 6.48 -3.45 3.89
CA ILE A 338 7.64 -3.13 3.08
C ILE A 338 7.23 -2.43 1.79
N ILE A 339 7.86 -1.28 1.53
CA ILE A 339 7.71 -0.55 0.27
C ILE A 339 8.79 -1.04 -0.70
N ARG A 340 8.37 -1.62 -1.83
CA ARG A 340 9.27 -2.16 -2.86
C ARG A 340 9.23 -1.34 -4.13
N ALA A 341 10.39 -1.04 -4.70
CA ALA A 341 10.51 -0.51 -6.06
C ALA A 341 10.61 -1.67 -7.05
N ILE A 342 9.74 -1.68 -8.04
CA ILE A 342 9.59 -2.76 -9.02
C ILE A 342 9.68 -2.18 -10.43
N ASN A 343 10.52 -2.77 -11.26
CA ASN A 343 10.58 -2.48 -12.69
C ASN A 343 9.61 -3.40 -13.44
N ILE A 344 8.78 -2.80 -14.26
CA ILE A 344 7.84 -3.49 -15.13
C ILE A 344 8.51 -3.66 -16.51
N LEU A 345 8.58 -4.90 -16.98
CA LEU A 345 9.16 -5.30 -18.27
C LEU A 345 10.54 -4.70 -18.57
N PRO A 346 11.61 -5.32 -18.09
CA PRO A 346 11.65 -6.66 -17.44
C PRO A 346 11.15 -6.63 -16.00
N ASN A 347 10.28 -7.58 -15.64
CA ASN A 347 9.72 -7.68 -14.31
C ASN A 347 10.80 -8.03 -13.30
N ARG A 348 11.08 -7.09 -12.39
CA ARG A 348 12.14 -7.25 -11.39
C ARG A 348 11.94 -6.33 -10.21
N VAL A 349 12.04 -6.87 -9.00
CA VAL A 349 12.22 -6.06 -7.79
C VAL A 349 13.60 -5.41 -7.84
N ILE A 350 13.63 -4.09 -7.77
CA ILE A 350 14.86 -3.27 -7.78
C ILE A 350 15.44 -3.26 -6.37
N GLY A 351 14.60 -3.01 -5.36
CA GLY A 351 15.00 -2.93 -3.95
C GLY A 351 13.85 -2.49 -3.06
N THR A 352 14.17 -2.33 -1.79
CA THR A 352 13.27 -1.75 -0.78
C THR A 352 13.51 -0.25 -0.72
N VAL A 353 12.43 0.52 -0.72
CA VAL A 353 12.43 1.99 -0.58
C VAL A 353 12.35 2.36 0.89
N GLY A 354 11.46 1.68 1.63
CA GLY A 354 11.22 1.94 3.03
C GLY A 354 10.38 0.86 3.69
N GLN A 355 10.09 1.05 4.99
CA GLN A 355 9.28 0.08 5.73
C GLN A 355 8.52 0.71 6.91
N HIS A 356 7.36 0.15 7.19
CA HIS A 356 6.61 0.25 8.43
C HIS A 356 6.68 -1.09 9.14
N PRO A 357 7.55 -1.26 10.16
CA PRO A 357 7.85 -2.59 10.68
C PRO A 357 6.63 -3.31 11.28
N GLY A 358 6.16 -4.35 10.60
CA GLY A 358 5.08 -5.22 11.06
C GLY A 358 3.67 -4.66 10.91
N GLU A 359 3.51 -3.51 10.21
CA GLU A 359 2.21 -2.88 10.03
C GLU A 359 1.85 -2.72 8.55
N PRO A 360 0.63 -3.05 8.13
CA PRO A 360 0.18 -2.93 6.75
C PRO A 360 0.29 -1.50 6.22
N ILE A 361 0.72 -1.37 4.96
CA ILE A 361 0.75 -0.09 4.25
C ILE A 361 -0.57 0.08 3.51
N GLU A 362 -1.34 1.10 3.86
CA GLU A 362 -2.64 1.39 3.27
C GLU A 362 -2.50 2.14 1.94
N GLN A 363 -1.74 3.22 1.91
CA GLN A 363 -1.63 4.04 0.72
C GLN A 363 -0.22 4.64 0.54
N LEU A 364 0.13 4.88 -0.71
CA LEU A 364 1.34 5.57 -1.14
C LEU A 364 0.96 6.82 -1.93
N ALA A 365 1.62 7.93 -1.67
CA ALA A 365 1.47 9.16 -2.44
C ALA A 365 2.83 9.75 -2.81
N LYS A 366 2.88 10.52 -3.90
CA LYS A 366 4.09 11.16 -4.40
C LYS A 366 3.99 12.67 -4.28
N SER A 367 5.04 13.30 -3.74
CA SER A 367 5.14 14.76 -3.66
C SER A 367 5.07 15.40 -5.05
N ARG A 368 4.68 16.66 -5.09
CA ARG A 368 4.48 17.43 -6.33
C ARG A 368 5.75 17.48 -7.20
N ASP A 369 6.92 17.59 -6.58
CA ASP A 369 8.23 17.61 -7.26
C ASP A 369 8.75 16.21 -7.62
N GLY A 370 8.05 15.16 -7.17
CA GLY A 370 8.42 13.76 -7.37
C GLY A 370 9.64 13.32 -6.57
N LYS A 371 10.15 14.14 -5.64
CA LYS A 371 11.32 13.83 -4.82
C LYS A 371 10.96 12.86 -3.70
N PHE A 372 9.82 13.06 -3.05
CA PHE A 372 9.40 12.25 -1.92
C PHE A 372 8.22 11.34 -2.28
N LEU A 373 8.27 10.16 -1.72
CA LEU A 373 7.14 9.27 -1.57
C LEU A 373 6.72 9.33 -0.10
N ALA A 374 5.45 9.52 0.18
CA ALA A 374 4.90 9.33 1.51
C ALA A 374 4.11 8.02 1.57
N SER A 375 4.15 7.38 2.71
CA SER A 375 3.39 6.16 3.01
C SER A 375 2.65 6.31 4.33
N CYS A 376 1.41 5.82 4.37
CA CYS A 376 0.65 5.67 5.60
C CYS A 376 0.42 4.19 5.90
N ALA A 377 0.37 3.86 7.18
CA ALA A 377 0.22 2.50 7.66
C ALA A 377 -0.54 2.45 8.99
N HIS A 378 -0.84 1.25 9.46
CA HIS A 378 -1.51 1.05 10.73
C HIS A 378 -0.67 1.43 11.96
N ASP A 379 0.63 1.75 11.78
CA ASP A 379 1.51 2.28 12.85
C ASP A 379 1.19 3.72 13.26
N GLN A 380 0.07 4.28 12.77
CA GLN A 380 -0.38 5.64 13.04
C GLN A 380 0.63 6.72 12.59
N LYS A 381 1.41 6.41 11.55
CA LYS A 381 2.44 7.31 11.04
C LYS A 381 2.34 7.52 9.54
N VAL A 382 2.67 8.74 9.15
CA VAL A 382 3.04 9.07 7.77
C VAL A 382 4.55 9.23 7.72
N LYS A 383 5.22 8.42 6.88
CA LYS A 383 6.67 8.45 6.68
C LYS A 383 7.01 8.92 5.29
N PHE A 384 8.18 9.55 5.17
CA PHE A 384 8.67 10.11 3.91
C PHE A 384 9.95 9.42 3.46
N TRP A 385 10.04 9.12 2.16
CA TRP A 385 11.14 8.41 1.53
C TRP A 385 11.65 9.17 0.33
N ASP A 386 12.96 9.35 0.19
CA ASP A 386 13.55 9.96 -1.02
C ASP A 386 13.52 8.96 -2.19
N VAL A 387 12.78 9.30 -3.22
CA VAL A 387 12.65 8.50 -4.46
C VAL A 387 13.20 9.23 -5.70
N SER A 388 13.89 10.34 -5.52
CA SER A 388 14.44 11.17 -6.60
C SER A 388 15.30 10.36 -7.58
N ASN A 389 16.06 9.39 -7.09
CA ASN A 389 16.95 8.55 -7.89
C ASN A 389 16.28 7.25 -8.39
N VAL A 390 15.16 6.84 -7.80
CA VAL A 390 14.50 5.55 -8.09
C VAL A 390 14.00 5.52 -9.54
N GLY A 391 13.36 6.63 -9.98
CA GLY A 391 12.80 6.73 -11.34
C GLY A 391 13.82 6.61 -12.48
N SER A 392 15.09 6.90 -12.22
CA SER A 392 16.18 6.89 -13.19
C SER A 392 16.90 5.53 -13.33
N ILE A 393 16.57 4.55 -12.48
CA ILE A 393 17.24 3.25 -12.47
C ILE A 393 16.93 2.48 -13.75
N ILE A 394 17.96 2.19 -14.53
CA ILE A 394 17.86 1.37 -15.73
C ILE A 394 18.15 -0.08 -15.39
N VAL A 395 17.16 -0.95 -15.60
CA VAL A 395 17.30 -2.39 -15.37
C VAL A 395 17.80 -3.07 -16.66
N ASP A 396 19.06 -3.48 -16.64
CA ASP A 396 19.75 -4.08 -17.80
C ASP A 396 19.29 -5.52 -18.04
N VAL A 397 18.68 -5.78 -19.18
CA VAL A 397 18.22 -7.12 -19.60
C VAL A 397 19.41 -8.05 -19.90
N TYR A 398 20.58 -7.49 -20.26
CA TYR A 398 21.70 -8.24 -20.78
C TYR A 398 22.63 -8.88 -19.74
N ARG A 399 22.58 -8.48 -18.47
CA ARG A 399 23.50 -9.02 -17.44
C ARG A 399 23.31 -10.52 -17.15
N LYS A 400 22.13 -11.07 -17.36
CA LYS A 400 21.88 -12.51 -17.12
C LYS A 400 22.60 -13.43 -18.10
N ARG A 401 22.73 -13.03 -19.37
CA ARG A 401 23.41 -13.86 -20.40
C ARG A 401 24.94 -13.93 -20.24
N LYS A 402 25.59 -12.85 -19.81
CA LYS A 402 27.05 -12.83 -19.60
C LYS A 402 27.46 -13.64 -18.37
N LYS A 403 26.70 -13.60 -17.29
CA LYS A 403 26.98 -14.34 -16.04
C LYS A 403 26.81 -15.85 -16.23
N ASN A 404 25.78 -16.28 -16.97
CA ASN A 404 25.58 -17.70 -17.29
C ASN A 404 26.62 -18.26 -18.27
N ARG A 405 27.13 -17.45 -19.21
CA ARG A 405 28.25 -17.88 -20.08
C ARG A 405 29.57 -18.02 -19.33
N GLN A 406 29.84 -17.16 -18.33
CA GLN A 406 31.03 -17.29 -17.49
C GLN A 406 30.91 -18.45 -16.50
N LEU A 407 29.73 -18.69 -15.93
CA LEU A 407 29.48 -19.83 -15.03
C LEU A 407 29.55 -21.17 -15.77
N THR A 408 28.97 -21.26 -16.98
CA THR A 408 29.09 -22.47 -17.82
C THR A 408 30.51 -22.67 -18.34
N ALA A 409 31.29 -21.59 -18.61
CA ALA A 409 32.70 -21.71 -19.02
C ALA A 409 33.59 -22.09 -17.83
N LEU A 410 33.30 -21.63 -16.63
CA LEU A 410 34.00 -22.01 -15.38
C LEU A 410 33.66 -23.43 -14.94
N SER A 411 32.40 -23.89 -15.08
CA SER A 411 32.01 -25.26 -14.76
C SER A 411 32.62 -26.28 -15.73
N LYS A 412 32.75 -25.94 -17.02
CA LYS A 412 33.45 -26.79 -17.99
C LYS A 412 34.96 -26.89 -17.79
N LYS A 413 35.56 -25.92 -17.04
CA LYS A 413 37.00 -25.96 -16.70
C LYS A 413 37.27 -26.62 -15.34
N ALA A 414 36.29 -26.69 -14.46
CA ALA A 414 36.45 -27.20 -13.09
C ALA A 414 36.04 -28.68 -12.94
N PHE A 415 35.20 -29.19 -13.83
CA PHE A 415 34.83 -30.60 -13.87
C PHE A 415 35.07 -31.10 -15.28
N GLY A 416 35.88 -32.14 -15.42
CA GLY A 416 36.11 -32.85 -16.67
C GLY A 416 34.80 -33.11 -17.41
N GLY A 417 34.83 -33.13 -18.71
CA GLY A 417 33.67 -33.03 -19.61
C GLY A 417 32.52 -33.91 -19.19
N ALA A 418 31.30 -33.42 -19.51
CA ALA A 418 30.03 -34.05 -19.19
C ALA A 418 29.85 -35.52 -19.68
N ASP A 419 30.83 -36.02 -20.36
CA ASP A 419 30.85 -37.42 -20.86
C ASP A 419 31.19 -38.43 -19.77
N ASP A 420 31.79 -38.01 -18.63
CA ASP A 420 32.18 -38.91 -17.55
C ASP A 420 31.04 -39.09 -16.50
N PHE A 421 30.02 -38.23 -16.47
CA PHE A 421 28.96 -38.32 -15.50
C PHE A 421 27.84 -39.30 -15.88
N PHE A 422 27.76 -39.68 -17.16
CA PHE A 422 26.76 -40.63 -17.68
C PHE A 422 27.37 -41.96 -18.14
N ALA A 423 28.65 -42.23 -17.86
CA ALA A 423 29.31 -43.48 -18.25
C ALA A 423 28.74 -44.71 -17.53
N ASP A 424 28.19 -44.53 -16.31
CA ASP A 424 27.63 -45.62 -15.51
C ASP A 424 26.16 -45.97 -15.84
N LEU A 425 25.52 -45.30 -16.81
CA LEU A 425 24.13 -45.58 -17.20
C LEU A 425 23.99 -46.31 -18.56
N LYS A 426 25.12 -46.84 -19.11
CA LYS A 426 25.13 -47.58 -20.36
C LYS A 426 25.49 -49.05 -20.17
N GLU A 427 24.79 -49.75 -19.27
CA GLU A 427 24.71 -51.20 -19.31
C GLU A 427 23.30 -51.59 -18.89
N ASP A 428 22.48 -51.91 -19.87
CA ASP A 428 21.55 -53.03 -19.98
C ASP A 428 20.45 -52.72 -21.01
N GLY A 429 20.43 -53.48 -22.12
CA GLY A 429 19.26 -53.55 -22.96
C GLY A 429 19.50 -53.65 -24.45
N THR A 430 20.08 -54.81 -24.84
CA THR A 430 19.87 -55.59 -26.08
C THR A 430 19.11 -54.95 -27.25
N GLU A 431 19.81 -54.93 -28.35
CA GLU A 431 19.44 -55.12 -29.78
C GLU A 431 17.96 -55.32 -30.15
N ASN A 432 17.50 -54.48 -31.06
CA ASN A 432 16.90 -55.00 -32.30
C ASN A 432 17.00 -53.96 -33.40
N LYS A 433 17.69 -54.43 -34.48
CA LYS A 433 17.71 -53.83 -35.82
C LYS A 433 16.42 -54.19 -36.52
N GLU A 434 15.80 -53.23 -37.17
CA GLU A 434 15.14 -53.46 -38.45
C GLU A 434 15.22 -52.19 -39.31
N LYS A 435 15.67 -52.47 -40.55
CA LYS A 435 15.78 -51.61 -41.72
C LYS A 435 14.39 -51.47 -42.35
N GLU A 436 14.18 -50.35 -43.01
CA GLU A 436 13.50 -50.21 -44.30
C GLU A 436 13.41 -48.73 -44.57
N GLU A 437 14.04 -48.23 -45.54
CA GLU A 437 13.95 -48.11 -47.01
C GLU A 437 13.24 -46.81 -47.41
N GLU A 438 14.00 -46.06 -48.19
CA GLU A 438 13.62 -44.85 -48.90
C GLU A 438 12.56 -45.17 -49.97
N GLU A 439 11.62 -44.27 -50.20
CA GLU A 439 11.01 -44.08 -51.53
C GLU A 439 10.71 -42.59 -51.75
N ASP A 440 11.37 -42.11 -52.76
CA ASP A 440 11.12 -40.86 -53.48
C ASP A 440 9.80 -40.89 -54.22
N GLY A 441 9.14 -39.74 -54.33
CA GLY A 441 8.00 -39.60 -55.22
C GLY A 441 7.67 -38.13 -55.47
N GLU A 442 8.24 -37.64 -56.55
CA GLU A 442 7.94 -36.38 -57.23
C GLU A 442 6.52 -36.36 -57.82
N ASP A 443 6.14 -35.16 -58.18
CA ASP A 443 5.25 -34.69 -59.27
C ASP A 443 3.82 -34.26 -58.87
N SER A 444 3.59 -33.07 -59.12
CA SER A 444 3.13 -32.26 -60.28
C SER A 444 1.75 -31.63 -60.08
N ASP A 445 1.77 -30.35 -60.31
CA ASP A 445 0.81 -29.44 -60.98
C ASP A 445 -0.65 -29.90 -61.25
N SER A 446 -1.56 -29.01 -60.93
CA SER A 446 -2.36 -28.31 -61.95
C SER A 446 -3.49 -27.46 -61.33
N ASP A 447 -3.50 -26.22 -61.76
CA ASP A 447 -4.57 -25.32 -62.16
C ASP A 447 -5.99 -25.86 -62.18
N ASP A 448 -6.93 -25.07 -61.71
CA ASP A 448 -7.97 -24.33 -62.48
C ASP A 448 -9.07 -23.75 -61.56
N SER A 449 -9.19 -22.47 -61.60
CA SER A 449 -10.27 -21.56 -62.00
C SER A 449 -11.74 -21.92 -61.72
N ASP A 450 -12.38 -20.83 -61.38
CA ASP A 450 -13.72 -20.32 -61.65
C ASP A 450 -14.90 -20.51 -60.69
N SER A 451 -15.35 -19.37 -60.28
CA SER A 451 -16.71 -18.75 -60.29
C SER A 451 -17.87 -19.54 -59.64
N ASP A 452 -18.45 -18.95 -58.61
CA ASP A 452 -19.72 -18.13 -58.58
C ASP A 452 -19.86 -17.43 -57.24
#